data_cf8c5ab76c8f29ce2d2577c6f15cd5b1
#
_entry.id   cf8c5ab76c8f29ce2d2577c6f15cd5b1
#
_cell.length_a   1.000
_cell.length_b   1.000
_cell.length_c   1.000
_cell.angle_alpha   90.00
_cell.angle_beta   90.00
_cell.angle_gamma   90.00
#
_symmetry.space_group_name_H-M   'P 1'
#
loop_
_entity.id
_entity.type
_entity.pdbx_description
1 polymer ?
#
loop_
_entity_poly.entity_id
_entity_poly.type
_entity_poly.pdbx_seq_one_letter_code
_entity_poly.pdbx_strand_id
1 'polypeptide(L)'
;MTAGGSGEHGSALEAFADQMRLLRRECAWKREQTHASLVPFVREEAEEVVEAIESGDPAALCDELGDLLLQVVIHSVIAEEAGDFTLDDVARGVIAKMERRNPHVFGDAIATDAAQVQRLWNAAKAAEKAQKAEKAEKAEKAQARDRTS
;
A
#
# COMPACT_ATOMS: atom_id res chain seq x y z
N MET A 1 18.27 -30.54 -12.27
CA MET A 1 17.41 -29.97 -11.23
C MET A 1 18.30 -29.57 -10.06
N THR A 2 18.61 -28.33 -9.98
CA THR A 2 19.34 -27.78 -8.84
C THR A 2 18.52 -26.63 -8.29
N ALA A 3 17.92 -26.87 -7.16
CA ALA A 3 17.43 -25.82 -6.30
C ALA A 3 18.65 -25.01 -5.87
N GLY A 4 18.86 -23.88 -6.50
CA GLY A 4 19.96 -22.98 -6.24
C GLY A 4 19.55 -21.92 -5.23
N GLY A 5 20.07 -22.04 -4.01
CA GLY A 5 20.58 -20.97 -3.20
C GLY A 5 19.65 -19.80 -2.85
N SER A 6 18.90 -19.94 -1.79
CA SER A 6 18.53 -18.81 -0.92
C SER A 6 19.80 -18.33 -0.20
N GLY A 7 20.63 -17.56 -0.91
CA GLY A 7 21.83 -16.90 -0.39
C GLY A 7 21.54 -15.41 -0.23
N GLU A 8 21.48 -14.94 0.99
CA GLU A 8 21.89 -13.66 1.58
C GLU A 8 21.80 -12.34 0.77
N HIS A 9 20.89 -12.22 -0.16
CA HIS A 9 20.52 -10.92 -0.68
C HIS A 9 19.08 -10.66 -0.27
N GLY A 10 18.85 -9.62 0.54
CA GLY A 10 17.52 -9.11 0.82
C GLY A 10 16.72 -8.98 -0.49
N SER A 11 15.38 -9.02 -0.42
CA SER A 11 14.54 -8.92 -1.62
C SER A 11 14.89 -7.65 -2.40
N ALA A 12 14.65 -7.64 -3.72
CA ALA A 12 14.83 -6.45 -4.55
C ALA A 12 14.02 -5.27 -4.01
N LEU A 13 12.87 -5.53 -3.39
CA LEU A 13 12.05 -4.50 -2.77
C LEU A 13 12.74 -3.87 -1.55
N GLU A 14 13.40 -4.66 -0.71
CA GLU A 14 14.18 -4.15 0.42
C GLU A 14 15.38 -3.33 -0.05
N ALA A 15 16.09 -3.82 -1.06
CA ALA A 15 17.19 -3.09 -1.68
C ALA A 15 16.72 -1.74 -2.25
N PHE A 16 15.55 -1.70 -2.86
CA PHE A 16 14.97 -0.47 -3.38
C PHE A 16 14.56 0.50 -2.26
N ALA A 17 13.99 0.01 -1.17
CA ALA A 17 13.69 0.84 -0.01
C ALA A 17 14.97 1.47 0.59
N ASP A 18 16.05 0.72 0.71
CA ASP A 18 17.34 1.22 1.18
C ASP A 18 17.93 2.26 0.21
N GLN A 19 17.83 2.02 -1.09
CA GLN A 19 18.21 2.99 -2.11
C GLN A 19 17.42 4.29 -1.98
N MET A 20 16.12 4.22 -1.73
CA MET A 20 15.28 5.40 -1.54
C MET A 20 15.65 6.17 -0.27
N ARG A 21 15.95 5.48 0.83
CA ARG A 21 16.46 6.12 2.05
C ARG A 21 17.77 6.87 1.79
N LEU A 22 18.67 6.27 1.01
CA LEU A 22 19.91 6.91 0.59
C LEU A 22 19.64 8.15 -0.26
N LEU A 23 18.77 8.05 -1.27
CA LEU A 23 18.39 9.16 -2.13
C LEU A 23 17.73 10.31 -1.35
N ARG A 24 16.94 10.01 -0.35
CA ARG A 24 16.36 11.03 0.54
C ARG A 24 17.43 11.80 1.31
N ARG A 25 18.54 11.18 1.68
CA ARG A 25 19.63 11.83 2.38
C ARG A 25 20.57 12.61 1.43
N GLU A 26 20.88 12.04 0.27
CA GLU A 26 21.97 12.52 -0.60
C GLU A 26 21.48 13.33 -1.81
N CYS A 27 20.25 13.15 -2.26
CA CYS A 27 19.69 13.89 -3.40
C CYS A 27 18.94 15.13 -2.92
N ALA A 28 19.39 16.32 -3.31
CA ALA A 28 18.79 17.58 -2.91
C ALA A 28 17.30 17.68 -3.27
N TRP A 29 16.94 17.24 -4.48
CA TRP A 29 15.55 17.27 -4.93
C TRP A 29 14.65 16.30 -4.12
N LYS A 30 15.09 15.05 -3.94
CA LYS A 30 14.30 14.06 -3.19
C LYS A 30 14.16 14.42 -1.70
N ARG A 31 15.17 15.02 -1.13
CA ARG A 31 15.16 15.48 0.27
C ARG A 31 14.07 16.51 0.54
N GLU A 32 13.77 17.37 -0.42
CA GLU A 32 12.79 18.44 -0.30
C GLU A 32 11.35 17.97 -0.53
N GLN A 33 11.15 16.75 -1.06
CA GLN A 33 9.81 16.26 -1.36
C GLN A 33 9.02 15.94 -0.09
N THR A 34 7.72 16.19 -0.17
CA THR A 34 6.72 15.88 0.84
C THR A 34 5.61 15.03 0.23
N HIS A 35 4.74 14.47 1.05
CA HIS A 35 3.55 13.80 0.54
C HIS A 35 2.76 14.68 -0.42
N ALA A 36 2.57 15.94 -0.05
CA ALA A 36 1.81 16.91 -0.87
C ALA A 36 2.51 17.25 -2.18
N SER A 37 3.83 17.45 -2.19
CA SER A 37 4.57 17.79 -3.40
C SER A 37 4.61 16.65 -4.42
N LEU A 38 4.43 15.41 -3.97
CA LEU A 38 4.45 14.21 -4.81
C LEU A 38 3.07 13.84 -5.39
N VAL A 39 2.00 14.49 -4.98
CA VAL A 39 0.64 14.18 -5.49
C VAL A 39 0.55 14.20 -7.02
N PRO A 40 1.10 15.19 -7.76
CA PRO A 40 1.09 15.17 -9.22
C PRO A 40 1.75 13.93 -9.81
N PHE A 41 2.86 13.48 -9.23
CA PHE A 41 3.60 12.30 -9.70
C PHE A 41 2.80 11.01 -9.47
N VAL A 42 2.14 10.85 -8.33
CA VAL A 42 1.27 9.68 -8.08
C VAL A 42 0.18 9.57 -9.16
N ARG A 43 -0.42 10.69 -9.55
CA ARG A 43 -1.44 10.72 -10.60
C ARG A 43 -0.86 10.37 -11.96
N GLU A 44 0.27 10.95 -12.32
CA GLU A 44 0.98 10.70 -13.58
C GLU A 44 1.36 9.23 -13.71
N GLU A 45 2.03 8.66 -12.72
CA GLU A 45 2.45 7.25 -12.74
C GLU A 45 1.25 6.28 -12.80
N ALA A 46 0.15 6.60 -12.15
CA ALA A 46 -1.06 5.79 -12.25
C ALA A 46 -1.64 5.82 -13.68
N GLU A 47 -1.65 6.98 -14.33
CA GLU A 47 -2.13 7.11 -15.71
C GLU A 47 -1.21 6.39 -16.70
N GLU A 48 0.10 6.48 -16.53
CA GLU A 48 1.08 5.78 -17.36
C GLU A 48 0.95 4.24 -17.23
N VAL A 49 0.61 3.73 -16.05
CA VAL A 49 0.25 2.30 -15.87
C VAL A 49 -0.99 1.95 -16.71
N VAL A 50 -2.03 2.78 -16.70
CA VAL A 50 -3.23 2.56 -17.52
C VAL A 50 -2.89 2.52 -19.01
N GLU A 51 -2.12 3.49 -19.50
CA GLU A 51 -1.65 3.53 -20.89
C GLU A 51 -0.83 2.29 -21.26
N ALA A 52 0.05 1.83 -20.38
CA ALA A 52 0.84 0.62 -20.58
C ALA A 52 -0.04 -0.64 -20.68
N ILE A 53 -1.08 -0.75 -19.84
CA ILE A 53 -2.07 -1.84 -19.92
C ILE A 53 -2.79 -1.80 -21.27
N GLU A 54 -3.25 -0.64 -21.70
CA GLU A 54 -3.97 -0.45 -22.96
C GLU A 54 -3.08 -0.73 -24.18
N SER A 55 -1.79 -0.46 -24.10
CA SER A 55 -0.83 -0.77 -25.17
C SER A 55 -0.64 -2.27 -25.41
N GLY A 56 -0.90 -3.09 -24.40
CA GLY A 56 -0.67 -4.53 -24.45
C GLY A 56 0.80 -4.95 -24.43
N ASP A 57 1.74 -4.03 -24.18
CA ASP A 57 3.17 -4.31 -24.09
C ASP A 57 3.58 -4.67 -22.64
N PRO A 58 3.96 -5.94 -22.38
CA PRO A 58 4.38 -6.34 -21.04
C PRO A 58 5.64 -5.63 -20.53
N ALA A 59 6.54 -5.25 -21.41
CA ALA A 59 7.77 -4.54 -21.02
C ALA A 59 7.45 -3.11 -20.55
N ALA A 60 6.58 -2.40 -21.26
CA ALA A 60 6.09 -1.11 -20.84
C ALA A 60 5.34 -1.20 -19.50
N LEU A 61 4.46 -2.17 -19.34
CA LEU A 61 3.75 -2.38 -18.08
C LEU A 61 4.70 -2.66 -16.91
N CYS A 62 5.74 -3.46 -17.10
CA CYS A 62 6.75 -3.73 -16.08
C CYS A 62 7.46 -2.44 -15.65
N ASP A 63 7.82 -1.58 -16.60
CA ASP A 63 8.49 -0.31 -16.34
C ASP A 63 7.59 0.65 -15.56
N GLU A 64 6.36 0.85 -16.01
CA GLU A 64 5.42 1.77 -15.36
C GLU A 64 4.94 1.28 -13.97
N LEU A 65 4.83 -0.02 -13.76
CA LEU A 65 4.60 -0.58 -12.44
C LEU A 65 5.77 -0.29 -11.49
N GLY A 66 7.00 -0.28 -12.00
CA GLY A 66 8.18 0.14 -11.25
C GLY A 66 8.08 1.61 -10.81
N ASP A 67 7.64 2.51 -11.68
CA ASP A 67 7.48 3.93 -11.38
C ASP A 67 6.34 4.16 -10.37
N LEU A 68 5.25 3.40 -10.45
CA LEU A 68 4.20 3.43 -9.44
C LEU A 68 4.70 2.89 -8.09
N LEU A 69 5.47 1.82 -8.10
CA LEU A 69 6.12 1.28 -6.89
C LEU A 69 7.06 2.30 -6.24
N LEU A 70 7.78 3.09 -7.06
CA LEU A 70 8.61 4.19 -6.56
C LEU A 70 7.79 5.16 -5.72
N GLN A 71 6.58 5.51 -6.14
CA GLN A 71 5.68 6.37 -5.36
C GLN A 71 5.31 5.74 -4.02
N VAL A 72 5.00 4.46 -3.99
CA VAL A 72 4.70 3.73 -2.74
C VAL A 72 5.91 3.78 -1.80
N VAL A 73 7.09 3.50 -2.31
CA VAL A 73 8.31 3.43 -1.50
C VAL A 73 8.74 4.80 -1.00
N ILE A 74 8.74 5.86 -1.84
CA ILE A 74 9.13 7.20 -1.38
C ILE A 74 8.18 7.73 -0.32
N HIS A 75 6.88 7.56 -0.48
CA HIS A 75 5.90 7.96 0.53
C HIS A 75 6.09 7.19 1.85
N SER A 76 6.40 5.90 1.77
CA SER A 76 6.68 5.09 2.96
C SER A 76 7.96 5.54 3.67
N VAL A 77 9.00 5.90 2.94
CA VAL A 77 10.25 6.43 3.52
C VAL A 77 10.02 7.80 4.17
N ILE A 78 9.25 8.69 3.54
CA ILE A 78 8.87 9.98 4.14
C ILE A 78 8.09 9.77 5.45
N ALA A 79 7.14 8.83 5.47
CA ALA A 79 6.38 8.49 6.66
C ALA A 79 7.26 7.88 7.78
N GLU A 80 8.22 7.03 7.41
CA GLU A 80 9.20 6.46 8.33
C GLU A 80 10.06 7.53 8.99
N GLU A 81 10.52 8.52 8.22
CA GLU A 81 11.27 9.67 8.74
C GLU A 81 10.46 10.49 9.75
N ALA A 82 9.16 10.59 9.55
CA ALA A 82 8.25 11.28 10.46
C ALA A 82 7.83 10.43 11.68
N GLY A 83 8.14 9.13 11.69
CA GLY A 83 7.74 8.21 12.74
C GLY A 83 6.28 7.75 12.64
N ASP A 84 5.64 7.89 11.47
CA ASP A 84 4.23 7.57 11.28
C ASP A 84 4.00 6.08 10.98
N PHE A 85 4.68 5.56 9.97
CA PHE A 85 4.63 4.14 9.57
C PHE A 85 5.81 3.79 8.66
N THR A 86 6.00 2.50 8.42
CA THR A 86 7.05 1.94 7.55
C THR A 86 6.47 1.29 6.29
N LEU A 87 7.32 0.98 5.32
CA LEU A 87 6.93 0.17 4.16
C LEU A 87 6.42 -1.22 4.59
N ASP A 88 7.01 -1.81 5.63
CA ASP A 88 6.54 -3.08 6.18
C ASP A 88 5.11 -2.96 6.75
N ASP A 89 4.79 -1.85 7.41
CA ASP A 89 3.43 -1.58 7.89
C ASP A 89 2.43 -1.48 6.74
N VAL A 90 2.80 -0.84 5.63
CA VAL A 90 1.99 -0.77 4.41
C VAL A 90 1.72 -2.18 3.86
N ALA A 91 2.74 -3.00 3.75
CA ALA A 91 2.63 -4.37 3.26
C ALA A 91 1.78 -5.24 4.20
N ARG A 92 2.01 -5.19 5.51
CA ARG A 92 1.22 -5.93 6.51
C ARG A 92 -0.24 -5.50 6.52
N GLY A 93 -0.50 -4.23 6.36
CA GLY A 93 -1.86 -3.70 6.28
C GLY A 93 -2.65 -4.27 5.10
N VAL A 94 -2.04 -4.35 3.92
CA VAL A 94 -2.71 -4.92 2.74
C VAL A 94 -2.82 -6.44 2.82
N ILE A 95 -1.85 -7.14 3.43
CA ILE A 95 -1.94 -8.58 3.70
C ILE A 95 -3.17 -8.87 4.56
N ALA A 96 -3.28 -8.22 5.71
CA ALA A 96 -4.42 -8.39 6.61
C ALA A 96 -5.77 -8.06 5.93
N LYS A 97 -5.79 -7.02 5.10
CA LYS A 97 -6.97 -6.66 4.30
C LYS A 97 -7.35 -7.76 3.31
N MET A 98 -6.39 -8.36 2.61
CA MET A 98 -6.66 -9.46 1.67
C MET A 98 -7.21 -10.69 2.38
N GLU A 99 -6.69 -11.02 3.55
CA GLU A 99 -7.21 -12.13 4.37
C GLU A 99 -8.67 -11.89 4.78
N ARG A 100 -8.98 -10.70 5.30
CA ARG A 100 -10.35 -10.35 5.70
C ARG A 100 -11.34 -10.32 4.54
N ARG A 101 -10.92 -9.82 3.38
CA ARG A 101 -11.79 -9.62 2.21
C ARG A 101 -11.97 -10.88 1.36
N ASN A 102 -11.15 -11.91 1.60
CA ASN A 102 -11.19 -13.18 0.88
C ASN A 102 -11.39 -14.37 1.84
N PRO A 103 -12.48 -14.39 2.63
CA PRO A 103 -12.71 -15.45 3.60
C PRO A 103 -12.99 -16.82 2.96
N HIS A 104 -13.22 -16.87 1.64
CA HIS A 104 -13.35 -18.09 0.86
C HIS A 104 -12.01 -18.77 0.56
N VAL A 105 -10.88 -18.04 0.74
CA VAL A 105 -9.51 -18.56 0.58
C VAL A 105 -8.83 -18.72 1.94
N PHE A 106 -8.95 -17.74 2.80
CA PHE A 106 -8.23 -17.67 4.09
C PHE A 106 -9.09 -18.05 5.30
N GLY A 107 -10.38 -18.27 5.11
CA GLY A 107 -11.33 -18.64 6.16
C GLY A 107 -12.28 -19.75 5.70
N ASP A 108 -13.47 -19.82 6.29
CA ASP A 108 -14.44 -20.89 6.12
C ASP A 108 -15.59 -20.54 5.15
N ALA A 109 -15.60 -19.36 4.58
CA ALA A 109 -16.65 -18.96 3.64
C ALA A 109 -16.54 -19.76 2.33
N ILE A 110 -17.69 -19.99 1.70
CA ILE A 110 -17.77 -20.70 0.43
C ILE A 110 -18.18 -19.72 -0.66
N ALA A 111 -17.39 -19.70 -1.75
CA ALA A 111 -17.70 -18.98 -2.97
C ALA A 111 -17.29 -19.83 -4.17
N THR A 112 -18.22 -20.11 -5.07
CA THR A 112 -18.04 -20.99 -6.21
C THR A 112 -17.95 -20.24 -7.55
N ASP A 113 -18.24 -18.94 -7.55
CA ASP A 113 -18.14 -18.06 -8.70
C ASP A 113 -17.66 -16.65 -8.33
N ALA A 114 -17.27 -15.87 -9.34
CA ALA A 114 -16.75 -14.52 -9.16
C ALA A 114 -17.77 -13.55 -8.50
N ALA A 115 -19.06 -13.73 -8.77
CA ALA A 115 -20.11 -12.89 -8.21
C ALA A 115 -20.23 -13.11 -6.69
N GLN A 116 -20.10 -14.34 -6.22
CA GLN A 116 -20.08 -14.66 -4.79
C GLN A 116 -18.83 -14.08 -4.10
N VAL A 117 -17.67 -14.18 -4.74
CA VAL A 117 -16.43 -13.55 -4.26
C VAL A 117 -16.61 -12.03 -4.12
N GLN A 118 -17.20 -11.38 -5.12
CA GLN A 118 -17.45 -9.94 -5.09
C GLN A 118 -18.40 -9.53 -3.96
N ARG A 119 -19.43 -10.34 -3.68
CA ARG A 119 -20.32 -10.11 -2.54
C ARG A 119 -19.59 -10.20 -1.18
N LEU A 120 -18.74 -11.19 -1.00
CA LEU A 120 -17.92 -11.33 0.20
C LEU A 120 -16.98 -10.14 0.38
N TRP A 121 -16.33 -9.73 -0.68
CA TRP A 121 -15.46 -8.56 -0.70
C TRP A 121 -16.20 -7.27 -0.31
N ASN A 122 -17.35 -7.03 -0.92
CA ASN A 122 -18.16 -5.84 -0.63
C ASN A 122 -18.70 -5.85 0.81
N ALA A 123 -19.11 -7.02 1.32
CA ALA A 123 -19.54 -7.16 2.71
C ALA A 123 -18.40 -6.85 3.69
N ALA A 124 -17.19 -7.34 3.43
CA ALA A 124 -16.02 -7.05 4.25
C ALA A 124 -15.66 -5.55 4.23
N LYS A 125 -15.71 -4.91 3.05
CA LYS A 125 -15.51 -3.46 2.93
C LYS A 125 -16.54 -2.66 3.73
N ALA A 126 -17.81 -3.05 3.66
CA ALA A 126 -18.90 -2.39 4.41
C ALA A 126 -18.70 -2.53 5.92
N ALA A 127 -18.31 -3.72 6.41
CA ALA A 127 -18.01 -3.97 7.81
C ALA A 127 -16.81 -3.12 8.30
N GLU A 128 -15.74 -3.02 7.52
CA GLU A 128 -14.58 -2.18 7.81
C GLU A 128 -14.97 -0.70 7.91
N LYS A 129 -15.80 -0.22 6.99
CA LYS A 129 -16.29 1.17 6.98
C LYS A 129 -17.15 1.46 8.22
N ALA A 130 -18.03 0.55 8.61
CA ALA A 130 -18.85 0.68 9.81
C ALA A 130 -18.01 0.73 11.08
N GLN A 131 -16.98 -0.12 11.20
CA GLN A 131 -16.04 -0.14 12.32
C GLN A 131 -15.25 1.17 12.43
N LYS A 132 -14.79 1.72 11.31
CA LYS A 132 -14.08 3.01 11.27
C LYS A 132 -14.98 4.16 11.73
N ALA A 133 -16.24 4.19 11.28
CA ALA A 133 -17.22 5.21 11.69
C ALA A 133 -17.52 5.13 13.19
N GLU A 134 -17.72 3.93 13.74
CA GLU A 134 -17.94 3.71 15.17
C GLU A 134 -16.74 4.16 16.02
N LYS A 135 -15.52 3.83 15.57
CA LYS A 135 -14.28 4.22 16.25
C LYS A 135 -14.08 5.73 16.24
N ALA A 136 -14.38 6.41 15.13
CA ALA A 136 -14.32 7.86 15.03
C ALA A 136 -15.32 8.54 15.97
N GLU A 137 -16.56 8.05 16.04
CA GLU A 137 -17.59 8.56 16.95
C GLU A 137 -17.21 8.40 18.42
N LYS A 138 -16.64 7.26 18.80
CA LYS A 138 -16.14 7.02 20.16
C LYS A 138 -14.98 7.96 20.51
N ALA A 139 -14.07 8.24 19.58
CA ALA A 139 -12.96 9.15 19.78
C ALA A 139 -13.44 10.59 19.98
N GLU A 140 -14.42 11.05 19.19
CA GLU A 140 -15.03 12.39 19.34
C GLU A 140 -15.73 12.53 20.71
N LYS A 141 -16.48 11.54 21.13
CA LYS A 141 -17.15 11.53 22.44
C LYS A 141 -16.14 11.54 23.60
N ALA A 142 -15.03 10.82 23.49
CA ALA A 142 -13.96 10.83 24.49
C ALA A 142 -13.30 12.21 24.61
N GLN A 143 -12.99 12.86 23.48
CA GLN A 143 -12.43 14.21 23.45
C GLN A 143 -13.40 15.27 24.00
N ALA A 144 -14.69 15.13 23.73
CA ALA A 144 -15.72 16.05 24.27
C ALA A 144 -15.82 15.96 25.79
N ARG A 145 -15.69 14.75 26.36
CA ARG A 145 -15.69 14.54 27.83
C ARG A 145 -14.48 15.16 28.51
N ASP A 146 -13.31 15.07 27.89
CA ASP A 146 -12.06 15.62 28.43
C ASP A 146 -12.07 17.18 28.45
N ARG A 147 -12.78 17.82 27.53
CA ARG A 147 -12.94 19.27 27.48
C ARG A 147 -13.93 19.85 28.50
N THR A 148 -14.76 18.99 29.10
CA THR A 148 -15.80 19.38 30.06
C THR A 148 -15.43 19.07 31.52
N SER A 149 -14.27 18.49 31.78
CA SER A 149 -13.69 18.26 33.11
C SER A 149 -12.60 19.26 33.46
#